data_d1757a902ae4cf1560284a4b113a9543
#
_entry.id   d1757a902ae4cf1560284a4b113a9543
#
_cell.length_a   1.000
_cell.length_b   1.000
_cell.length_c   1.000
_cell.angle_alpha   90.00
_cell.angle_beta   90.00
_cell.angle_gamma   90.00
#
_symmetry.space_group_name_H-M   'P 1'
#
loop_
_entity.id
_entity.type
_entity.pdbx_description
1 polymer ?
#
loop_
_entity_poly.entity_id
_entity_poly.type
_entity_poly.pdbx_seq_one_letter_code
_entity_poly.pdbx_strand_id
1 'polypeptide(L)'
;MNDNRKKDALNYHSMGQPGKIAVVPTKPTNTQRDLSLAYSPGVAEPCLEIEKDPENAYKYTAKGNLVAVISNGTAVLGLGDIGAVASKPVMEGKGLLFKIFADIDVFDIELDTKNVDEFINTVKALEPTFGGIXXXXQLLFLVQR
;
A
#
# COMPACT_ATOMS: atom_id res chain seq x y z
N MET A 1 23.27 -19.20 -4.42
CA MET A 1 23.10 -18.02 -5.29
C MET A 1 24.49 -17.42 -5.53
N ASN A 2 24.82 -17.04 -6.78
CA ASN A 2 26.12 -16.45 -7.10
C ASN A 2 26.31 -15.16 -6.30
N ASP A 3 27.50 -14.98 -5.74
CA ASP A 3 27.81 -13.83 -4.84
C ASP A 3 27.58 -12.49 -5.53
N ASN A 4 27.85 -12.39 -6.82
CA ASN A 4 27.59 -11.17 -7.59
C ASN A 4 26.10 -10.84 -7.66
N ARG A 5 25.24 -11.85 -7.89
CA ARG A 5 23.78 -11.63 -7.93
C ARG A 5 23.23 -11.13 -6.58
N LYS A 6 23.76 -11.68 -5.48
CA LYS A 6 23.39 -11.23 -4.14
C LYS A 6 23.74 -9.75 -3.95
N LYS A 7 24.97 -9.39 -4.29
CA LYS A 7 25.46 -8.00 -4.17
C LYS A 7 24.61 -7.04 -5.04
N ASP A 8 24.32 -7.43 -6.28
CA ASP A 8 23.52 -6.61 -7.20
C ASP A 8 22.12 -6.39 -6.65
N ALA A 9 21.49 -7.44 -6.10
CA ALA A 9 20.16 -7.33 -5.53
C ALA A 9 20.15 -6.40 -4.31
N LEU A 10 21.12 -6.52 -3.42
CA LEU A 10 21.21 -5.63 -2.25
C LEU A 10 21.44 -4.18 -2.66
N ASN A 11 22.35 -3.98 -3.63
CA ASN A 11 22.60 -2.62 -4.16
C ASN A 11 21.34 -2.01 -4.79
N TYR A 12 20.61 -2.80 -5.59
CA TYR A 12 19.37 -2.32 -6.22
C TYR A 12 18.38 -1.78 -5.20
N HIS A 13 18.27 -2.42 -4.03
CA HIS A 13 17.32 -2.02 -3.00
C HIS A 13 17.79 -0.86 -2.12
N SER A 14 19.09 -0.60 -2.05
CA SER A 14 19.66 0.38 -1.12
C SER A 14 20.16 1.66 -1.77
N MET A 15 20.52 1.62 -3.06
CA MET A 15 21.13 2.79 -3.72
C MET A 15 20.10 3.87 -4.02
N GLY A 16 20.53 5.12 -3.91
CA GLY A 16 19.67 6.27 -4.10
C GLY A 16 18.63 6.36 -2.98
N GLN A 17 17.36 6.47 -3.34
CA GLN A 17 16.26 6.38 -2.37
C GLN A 17 16.02 4.90 -2.07
N PRO A 18 16.19 4.47 -0.81
CA PRO A 18 15.96 3.04 -0.50
C PRO A 18 14.54 2.59 -0.77
N GLY A 19 14.39 1.32 -1.12
CA GLY A 19 13.10 0.73 -1.44
C GLY A 19 12.71 0.92 -2.90
N LYS A 20 11.44 0.70 -3.20
CA LYS A 20 10.94 0.68 -4.58
C LYS A 20 9.72 1.56 -4.79
N ILE A 21 9.21 2.22 -3.74
CA ILE A 21 8.03 3.06 -3.83
C ILE A 21 8.30 4.44 -3.22
N ALA A 22 7.51 5.42 -3.65
CA ALA A 22 7.51 6.75 -3.08
C ALA A 22 6.08 7.28 -3.06
N VAL A 23 5.80 8.16 -2.10
CA VAL A 23 4.51 8.86 -2.04
C VAL A 23 4.77 10.29 -2.49
N VAL A 24 4.07 10.72 -3.54
CA VAL A 24 4.27 12.04 -4.12
C VAL A 24 2.94 12.80 -4.19
N PRO A 25 2.93 14.12 -3.94
CA PRO A 25 1.72 14.91 -4.12
C PRO A 25 1.35 15.02 -5.60
N THR A 26 0.04 15.04 -5.88
CA THR A 26 -0.50 15.12 -7.25
C THR A 26 -1.09 16.49 -7.57
N LYS A 27 -1.13 17.40 -6.59
CA LYS A 27 -1.70 18.74 -6.76
C LYS A 27 -0.62 19.81 -6.62
N PRO A 28 -0.82 20.99 -7.21
CA PRO A 28 0.13 22.10 -6.99
C PRO A 28 0.23 22.45 -5.51
N THR A 29 1.44 22.80 -5.09
CA THR A 29 1.72 23.19 -3.70
C THR A 29 2.64 24.41 -3.63
N ASN A 30 2.62 25.24 -4.67
CA ASN A 30 3.61 26.31 -4.82
C ASN A 30 3.14 27.64 -4.23
N THR A 31 1.85 27.80 -4.00
CA THR A 31 1.28 29.07 -3.53
C THR A 31 0.48 28.88 -2.23
N GLN A 32 0.30 29.99 -1.51
CA GLN A 32 -0.56 30.02 -0.31
C GLN A 32 -2.00 29.60 -0.66
N ARG A 33 -2.47 29.97 -1.85
CA ARG A 33 -3.78 29.55 -2.33
C ARG A 33 -3.83 28.02 -2.49
N ASP A 34 -2.81 27.42 -3.11
CA ASP A 34 -2.76 25.95 -3.27
C ASP A 34 -2.88 25.26 -1.92
N LEU A 35 -2.13 25.73 -0.94
CA LEU A 35 -2.13 25.11 0.39
C LEU A 35 -3.48 25.29 1.08
N SER A 36 -4.14 26.44 0.89
CA SER A 36 -5.46 26.70 1.48
C SER A 36 -6.55 25.82 0.86
N LEU A 37 -6.39 25.44 -0.40
CA LEU A 37 -7.32 24.50 -1.07
C LEU A 37 -7.01 23.06 -0.68
N ALA A 38 -5.71 22.72 -0.58
CA ALA A 38 -5.28 21.34 -0.29
C ALA A 38 -5.55 20.94 1.17
N TYR A 39 -5.55 21.92 2.07
CA TYR A 39 -5.74 21.65 3.50
C TYR A 39 -6.75 22.66 4.06
N SER A 40 -6.36 23.49 5.01
CA SER A 40 -7.32 24.35 5.71
C SER A 40 -7.40 25.74 5.06
N PRO A 41 -8.60 26.27 4.77
CA PRO A 41 -9.94 25.74 5.07
C PRO A 41 -10.60 24.92 3.94
N GLY A 42 -10.04 24.91 2.74
CA GLY A 42 -10.67 24.35 1.54
C GLY A 42 -11.02 22.88 1.62
N VAL A 43 -10.24 22.09 2.38
CA VAL A 43 -10.44 20.64 2.51
C VAL A 43 -11.79 20.28 3.16
N ALA A 44 -12.43 21.23 3.86
CA ALA A 44 -13.75 20.98 4.44
C ALA A 44 -14.80 20.64 3.38
N GLU A 45 -14.71 21.24 2.20
CA GLU A 45 -15.73 21.04 1.16
C GLU A 45 -15.78 19.59 0.65
N PRO A 46 -14.68 18.98 0.20
CA PRO A 46 -14.76 17.57 -0.17
C PRO A 46 -15.12 16.64 1.00
N CYS A 47 -14.73 16.97 2.24
CA CYS A 47 -15.15 16.17 3.40
C CYS A 47 -16.66 16.14 3.53
N LEU A 48 -17.31 17.32 3.44
CA LEU A 48 -18.77 17.43 3.56
C LEU A 48 -19.48 16.71 2.40
N GLU A 49 -18.92 16.76 1.19
CA GLU A 49 -19.50 16.05 0.06
C GLU A 49 -19.41 14.53 0.23
N ILE A 50 -18.31 14.03 0.79
CA ILE A 50 -18.14 12.60 1.08
C ILE A 50 -19.07 12.17 2.22
N GLU A 51 -19.24 13.03 3.24
CA GLU A 51 -20.17 12.74 4.34
C GLU A 51 -21.61 12.57 3.83
N LYS A 52 -22.03 13.40 2.87
CA LYS A 52 -23.36 13.31 2.26
C LYS A 52 -23.53 12.04 1.42
N ASP A 53 -22.47 11.66 0.70
CA ASP A 53 -22.48 10.51 -0.20
C ASP A 53 -21.09 9.90 -0.25
N PRO A 54 -20.87 8.75 0.43
CA PRO A 54 -19.55 8.12 0.48
C PRO A 54 -18.94 7.76 -0.88
N GLU A 55 -19.75 7.60 -1.94
CA GLU A 55 -19.21 7.34 -3.28
C GLU A 55 -18.35 8.51 -3.79
N ASN A 56 -18.57 9.71 -3.26
CA ASN A 56 -17.73 10.86 -3.58
C ASN A 56 -16.27 10.69 -3.15
N ALA A 57 -15.95 9.70 -2.30
CA ALA A 57 -14.56 9.40 -1.97
C ALA A 57 -13.76 9.02 -3.24
N TYR A 58 -14.40 8.36 -4.20
CA TYR A 58 -13.75 7.99 -5.48
C TYR A 58 -13.48 9.21 -6.36
N LYS A 59 -14.20 10.30 -6.15
CA LYS A 59 -14.06 11.54 -6.91
C LYS A 59 -13.01 12.47 -6.29
N TYR A 60 -12.99 12.56 -4.96
CA TYR A 60 -12.22 13.59 -4.26
C TYR A 60 -10.99 13.07 -3.54
N THR A 61 -10.73 11.76 -3.56
CA THR A 61 -9.54 11.16 -2.92
C THR A 61 -8.83 10.20 -3.86
N ALA A 62 -7.70 9.68 -3.41
CA ALA A 62 -6.93 8.67 -4.14
C ALA A 62 -7.56 7.26 -4.08
N LYS A 63 -8.67 7.08 -3.34
CA LYS A 63 -9.27 5.75 -3.08
C LYS A 63 -9.46 4.92 -4.35
N GLY A 64 -9.90 5.55 -5.44
CA GLY A 64 -10.23 4.85 -6.69
C GLY A 64 -9.03 4.22 -7.39
N ASN A 65 -7.81 4.68 -7.10
CA ASN A 65 -6.60 4.14 -7.73
C ASN A 65 -5.56 3.69 -6.71
N LEU A 66 -5.99 3.39 -5.48
CA LEU A 66 -5.07 3.01 -4.40
C LEU A 66 -5.42 1.62 -3.90
N VAL A 67 -4.46 0.70 -3.98
CA VAL A 67 -4.61 -0.70 -3.53
C VAL A 67 -3.70 -0.94 -2.33
N ALA A 68 -4.20 -1.66 -1.33
CA ALA A 68 -3.37 -2.16 -0.24
C ALA A 68 -2.85 -3.56 -0.61
N VAL A 69 -1.54 -3.78 -0.49
CA VAL A 69 -0.94 -5.10 -0.51
C VAL A 69 -0.59 -5.43 0.94
N ILE A 70 -1.32 -6.35 1.54
CA ILE A 70 -1.22 -6.61 2.99
C ILE A 70 -0.61 -7.99 3.23
N SER A 71 0.36 -8.06 4.15
CA SER A 71 1.03 -9.30 4.51
C SER A 71 1.41 -9.30 5.99
N ASN A 72 1.48 -10.47 6.60
CA ASN A 72 2.13 -10.65 7.90
C ASN A 72 3.46 -11.43 7.77
N GLY A 73 3.89 -11.68 6.53
CA GLY A 73 5.16 -12.33 6.27
C GLY A 73 5.21 -13.83 6.56
N THR A 74 4.04 -14.47 6.76
CA THR A 74 3.99 -15.91 7.10
C THR A 74 4.16 -16.83 5.89
N ALA A 75 3.98 -16.33 4.66
CA ALA A 75 4.05 -17.15 3.45
C ALA A 75 4.70 -16.38 2.31
N VAL A 76 6.00 -16.14 2.43
CA VAL A 76 6.76 -15.45 1.39
C VAL A 76 7.35 -16.49 0.43
N LEU A 77 7.06 -16.36 -0.86
CA LEU A 77 7.43 -17.35 -1.88
C LEU A 77 8.93 -17.63 -1.85
N GLY A 78 9.27 -18.89 -1.64
CA GLY A 78 10.65 -19.37 -1.60
C GLY A 78 11.36 -19.17 -0.26
N LEU A 79 10.74 -18.44 0.69
CA LEU A 79 11.36 -18.13 1.99
C LEU A 79 10.52 -18.59 3.19
N GLY A 80 9.22 -18.81 2.99
CA GLY A 80 8.32 -19.27 4.06
C GLY A 80 7.94 -18.15 5.04
N ASP A 81 7.92 -18.46 6.34
CA ASP A 81 7.59 -17.52 7.40
C ASP A 81 8.85 -16.75 7.82
N ILE A 82 8.99 -15.54 7.32
CA ILE A 82 10.13 -14.68 7.63
C ILE A 82 9.74 -13.44 8.45
N GLY A 83 8.44 -13.31 8.75
CA GLY A 83 7.91 -12.21 9.56
C GLY A 83 7.56 -10.98 8.74
N ALA A 84 6.79 -10.10 9.38
CA ALA A 84 6.18 -8.94 8.73
C ALA A 84 7.24 -8.02 8.08
N VAL A 85 8.19 -7.54 8.87
CA VAL A 85 9.18 -6.55 8.39
C VAL A 85 10.02 -7.11 7.24
N ALA A 86 10.46 -8.37 7.35
CA ALA A 86 11.32 -8.98 6.31
C ALA A 86 10.56 -9.22 5.01
N SER A 87 9.22 -9.27 5.04
CA SER A 87 8.42 -9.43 3.83
C SER A 87 8.29 -8.14 3.00
N LYS A 88 8.58 -6.98 3.59
CA LYS A 88 8.35 -5.69 2.95
C LYS A 88 9.00 -5.55 1.56
N PRO A 89 10.25 -5.97 1.32
CA PRO A 89 10.81 -5.83 -0.04
C PRO A 89 10.01 -6.58 -1.11
N VAL A 90 9.39 -7.72 -0.76
CA VAL A 90 8.54 -8.46 -1.70
C VAL A 90 7.23 -7.71 -1.93
N MET A 91 6.64 -7.15 -0.88
CA MET A 91 5.37 -6.41 -0.97
C MET A 91 5.55 -5.11 -1.78
N GLU A 92 6.66 -4.39 -1.58
CA GLU A 92 7.01 -3.25 -2.43
C GLU A 92 7.18 -3.69 -3.89
N GLY A 93 7.77 -4.87 -4.12
CA GLY A 93 7.91 -5.44 -5.47
C GLY A 93 6.55 -5.67 -6.14
N LYS A 94 5.56 -6.13 -5.38
CA LYS A 94 4.18 -6.26 -5.89
C LYS A 94 3.62 -4.89 -6.26
N GLY A 95 3.83 -3.89 -5.41
CA GLY A 95 3.41 -2.52 -5.70
C GLY A 95 4.02 -1.98 -6.99
N LEU A 96 5.31 -2.25 -7.19
CA LEU A 96 6.01 -1.89 -8.43
C LEU A 96 5.34 -2.53 -9.66
N LEU A 97 4.98 -3.82 -9.56
CA LEU A 97 4.31 -4.51 -10.68
C LEU A 97 2.93 -3.93 -10.97
N PHE A 98 2.13 -3.63 -9.93
CA PHE A 98 0.84 -2.95 -10.09
C PHE A 98 1.01 -1.63 -10.85
N LYS A 99 2.05 -0.86 -10.48
CA LYS A 99 2.31 0.44 -11.12
C LYS A 99 2.71 0.28 -12.60
N ILE A 100 3.65 -0.63 -12.88
CA ILE A 100 4.17 -0.82 -14.24
C ILE A 100 3.08 -1.34 -15.19
N PHE A 101 2.29 -2.33 -14.74
CA PHE A 101 1.37 -3.04 -15.64
C PHE A 101 -0.03 -2.45 -15.67
N ALA A 102 -0.45 -1.70 -14.64
CA ALA A 102 -1.83 -1.22 -14.54
C ALA A 102 -1.94 0.26 -14.13
N ASP A 103 -0.83 0.91 -13.85
CA ASP A 103 -0.77 2.29 -13.35
C ASP A 103 -1.60 2.47 -12.06
N ILE A 104 -1.62 1.44 -11.21
CA ILE A 104 -2.30 1.45 -9.92
C ILE A 104 -1.28 1.78 -8.83
N ASP A 105 -1.64 2.70 -7.96
CA ASP A 105 -0.82 3.06 -6.80
C ASP A 105 -1.02 2.02 -5.68
N VAL A 106 0.03 1.72 -4.94
CA VAL A 106 -0.03 0.69 -3.89
C VAL A 106 0.63 1.20 -2.61
N PHE A 107 -0.05 0.96 -1.48
CA PHE A 107 0.61 0.93 -0.18
C PHE A 107 0.79 -0.53 0.24
N ASP A 108 2.03 -0.93 0.51
CA ASP A 108 2.31 -2.20 1.15
C ASP A 108 2.16 -2.01 2.67
N ILE A 109 1.44 -2.94 3.31
CA ILE A 109 1.13 -2.86 4.74
C ILE A 109 1.52 -4.19 5.38
N GLU A 110 2.52 -4.15 6.25
CA GLU A 110 3.03 -5.32 6.95
C GLU A 110 2.46 -5.35 8.37
N LEU A 111 1.58 -6.32 8.65
CA LEU A 111 0.91 -6.44 9.95
C LEU A 111 1.68 -7.39 10.86
N ASP A 112 2.05 -6.92 12.03
CA ASP A 112 2.82 -7.71 12.99
C ASP A 112 1.86 -8.52 13.87
N THR A 113 1.15 -9.47 13.24
CA THR A 113 0.29 -10.41 13.94
C THR A 113 0.22 -11.73 13.20
N LYS A 114 0.19 -12.83 13.94
CA LYS A 114 -0.09 -14.18 13.41
C LYS A 114 -1.48 -14.66 13.82
N ASN A 115 -2.22 -13.85 14.56
CA ASN A 115 -3.60 -14.16 14.95
C ASN A 115 -4.51 -13.87 13.76
N VAL A 116 -5.26 -14.89 13.32
CA VAL A 116 -6.10 -14.84 12.12
C VAL A 116 -7.23 -13.81 12.28
N ASP A 117 -7.90 -13.82 13.43
CA ASP A 117 -9.04 -12.91 13.66
C ASP A 117 -8.57 -11.46 13.74
N GLU A 118 -7.44 -11.23 14.39
CA GLU A 118 -6.83 -9.90 14.48
C GLU A 118 -6.44 -9.39 13.09
N PHE A 119 -5.83 -10.25 12.27
CA PHE A 119 -5.47 -9.91 10.90
C PHE A 119 -6.72 -9.52 10.10
N ILE A 120 -7.76 -10.37 10.12
CA ILE A 120 -9.01 -10.14 9.38
C ILE A 120 -9.66 -8.82 9.82
N ASN A 121 -9.76 -8.59 11.13
CA ASN A 121 -10.40 -7.39 11.67
C ASN A 121 -9.62 -6.13 11.28
N THR A 122 -8.29 -6.20 11.26
CA THR A 122 -7.44 -5.08 10.83
C THR A 122 -7.67 -4.78 9.34
N VAL A 123 -7.67 -5.83 8.51
CA VAL A 123 -7.91 -5.67 7.06
C VAL A 123 -9.28 -5.03 6.79
N LYS A 124 -10.33 -5.48 7.50
CA LYS A 124 -11.67 -4.90 7.37
C LYS A 124 -11.67 -3.41 7.73
N ALA A 125 -10.95 -3.04 8.79
CA ALA A 125 -10.90 -1.65 9.26
C ALA A 125 -10.16 -0.73 8.29
N LEU A 126 -9.34 -1.26 7.40
CA LEU A 126 -8.59 -0.48 6.41
C LEU A 126 -9.39 -0.16 5.15
N GLU A 127 -10.58 -0.77 4.98
CA GLU A 127 -11.39 -0.63 3.77
C GLU A 127 -11.63 0.82 3.33
N PRO A 128 -11.89 1.78 4.23
CA PRO A 128 -12.20 3.15 3.78
C PRO A 128 -11.11 3.80 2.93
N THR A 129 -9.85 3.43 3.11
CA THR A 129 -8.71 4.05 2.41
C THR A 129 -8.55 3.55 0.97
N PHE A 130 -8.94 2.30 0.69
CA PHE A 130 -8.48 1.60 -0.52
C PHE A 130 -9.63 1.27 -1.46
N GLY A 131 -9.34 1.32 -2.77
CA GLY A 131 -10.24 0.84 -3.80
C GLY A 131 -10.17 -0.67 -3.99
N GLY A 132 -9.08 -1.33 -3.47
CA GLY A 132 -8.90 -2.78 -3.54
C GLY A 132 -7.84 -3.24 -2.54
N ILE A 133 -7.90 -4.49 -2.17
CA ILE A 133 -6.95 -5.09 -1.22
C ILE A 133 -6.50 -6.45 -1.74
N UNK A 134 -5.20 -6.65 -1.71
CA UNK A 134 -4.63 -7.89 -2.04
C UNK A 134 -4.03 -8.43 -0.77
N UNK A 135 -4.37 -9.35 -0.18
CA UNK A 135 -3.81 -9.95 0.97
C UNK A 135 -2.88 -11.04 0.50
N UNK A 136 -1.80 -11.01 0.89
CA UNK A 136 -0.80 -11.96 0.64
C UNK A 136 -0.39 -12.55 1.95
N UNK A 137 -1.17 -13.30 2.31
CA UNK A 137 -0.95 -14.01 3.55
C UNK A 137 -1.18 -15.43 3.25
N GLN A 138 -0.80 -16.23 4.23
CA GLN A 138 -1.08 -17.67 4.20
C GLN A 138 -2.59 -17.96 4.28
N LEU A 139 -3.32 -17.00 4.76
CA LEU A 139 -4.80 -17.09 4.89
C LEU A 139 -5.52 -17.32 3.57
N LEU A 140 -4.97 -16.84 2.47
CA LEU A 140 -5.58 -17.04 1.14
C LEU A 140 -5.65 -18.52 0.73
N PHE A 141 -4.77 -19.36 1.28
CA PHE A 141 -4.78 -20.80 1.00
C PHE A 141 -5.76 -21.56 1.87
N LEU A 142 -6.16 -21.02 3.01
CA LEU A 142 -7.11 -21.66 3.93
C LEU A 142 -8.56 -21.44 3.52
N VAL A 143 -8.85 -20.39 2.76
CA VAL A 143 -10.21 -20.06 2.32
C VAL A 143 -10.61 -20.86 1.08
N GLN A 144 -9.67 -21.54 0.42
CA GLN A 144 -9.93 -22.33 -0.78
C GLN A 144 -10.14 -23.83 -0.53
N ARG A 145 -10.27 -24.26 0.75
CA ARG A 145 -10.58 -25.68 1.10
C ARG A 145 -11.99 -25.83 1.64
#